data_9ceded2fb21f7707e44fbde64912a9a8
#
_entry.id   9ceded2fb21f7707e44fbde64912a9a8
#
_cell.length_a   1.000
_cell.length_b   1.000
_cell.length_c   1.000
_cell.angle_alpha   90.00
_cell.angle_beta   90.00
_cell.angle_gamma   90.00
#
_symmetry.space_group_name_H-M   'P 1'
#
loop_
_entity.id
_entity.type
_entity.pdbx_description
1 polymer ?
#
loop_
_entity_poly.entity_id
_entity_poly.type
_entity_poly.pdbx_seq_one_letter_code
_entity_poly.pdbx_strand_id
1 'polypeptide(L)'
;MYDFRGIETLVDVAGGHGFLLTSIVQKYPSMKGVVFDLPHVVGGAKERIEQLGLSNRCEAVGGDFFKSVPQGDAIIMKHIIHDWDDDRAIAILKNCHKALSARGSSARLLLVEWLLAGKNQPDVSKVMDVEMLMLPGGRERTEEQYGNLFDKAGFKLQQCIPTNSKFAIVEARLK
;
A
#
# COMPACT_ATOMS: atom_id res chain seq x y z
N MET A 1 7.39 -10.42 -11.10
CA MET A 1 6.10 -9.70 -11.02
C MET A 1 5.30 -10.35 -9.90
N TYR A 2 4.64 -9.57 -9.02
CA TYR A 2 3.85 -10.11 -7.91
C TYR A 2 2.62 -10.87 -8.44
N ASP A 3 2.31 -12.02 -7.80
CA ASP A 3 1.15 -12.83 -8.16
C ASP A 3 -0.05 -12.47 -7.25
N PHE A 4 -1.05 -11.83 -7.85
CA PHE A 4 -2.28 -11.44 -7.16
C PHE A 4 -3.37 -12.53 -7.19
N ARG A 5 -3.11 -13.72 -7.72
CA ARG A 5 -4.11 -14.81 -7.71
C ARG A 5 -4.53 -15.17 -6.29
N GLY A 6 -5.82 -15.46 -6.12
CA GLY A 6 -6.42 -15.75 -4.81
C GLY A 6 -6.81 -14.52 -3.99
N ILE A 7 -6.60 -13.30 -4.51
CA ILE A 7 -7.13 -12.07 -3.94
C ILE A 7 -8.46 -11.77 -4.65
N GLU A 8 -9.57 -11.80 -3.90
CA GLU A 8 -10.89 -11.47 -4.44
C GLU A 8 -11.14 -9.96 -4.43
N THR A 9 -10.76 -9.28 -3.34
CA THR A 9 -10.91 -7.83 -3.20
C THR A 9 -9.59 -7.18 -2.81
N LEU A 10 -9.06 -6.32 -3.67
CA LEU A 10 -7.86 -5.51 -3.44
C LEU A 10 -8.24 -4.07 -3.12
N VAL A 11 -7.76 -3.54 -2.00
CA VAL A 11 -7.94 -2.13 -1.60
C VAL A 11 -6.64 -1.38 -1.83
N ASP A 12 -6.68 -0.36 -2.69
CA ASP A 12 -5.57 0.56 -2.96
C ASP A 12 -5.73 1.79 -2.06
N VAL A 13 -5.00 1.83 -0.96
CA VAL A 13 -5.10 2.89 0.07
C VAL A 13 -4.19 4.05 -0.30
N ALA A 14 -4.76 5.24 -0.33
CA ALA A 14 -4.20 6.44 -0.94
C ALA A 14 -3.87 6.21 -2.43
N GLY A 15 -4.81 5.54 -3.14
CA GLY A 15 -4.65 5.12 -4.53
C GLY A 15 -4.77 6.26 -5.55
N GLY A 16 -5.03 7.50 -5.11
CA GLY A 16 -5.13 8.67 -5.97
C GLY A 16 -6.18 8.49 -7.05
N HIS A 17 -5.76 8.59 -8.30
CA HIS A 17 -6.64 8.39 -9.47
C HIS A 17 -6.80 6.91 -9.88
N GLY A 18 -6.36 5.94 -9.07
CA GLY A 18 -6.59 4.52 -9.28
C GLY A 18 -5.76 3.86 -10.37
N PHE A 19 -4.64 4.47 -10.80
CA PHE A 19 -3.80 3.91 -11.87
C PHE A 19 -3.25 2.53 -11.52
N LEU A 20 -2.75 2.35 -10.31
CA LEU A 20 -2.18 1.07 -9.86
C LEU A 20 -3.26 -0.01 -9.79
N LEU A 21 -4.34 0.26 -9.06
CA LEU A 21 -5.44 -0.68 -8.90
C LEU A 21 -6.04 -1.11 -10.24
N THR A 22 -6.42 -0.15 -11.08
CA THR A 22 -7.07 -0.48 -12.37
C THR A 22 -6.17 -1.30 -13.28
N SER A 23 -4.84 -1.05 -13.27
CA SER A 23 -3.88 -1.84 -14.03
C SER A 23 -3.76 -3.28 -13.52
N ILE A 24 -3.87 -3.50 -12.20
CA ILE A 24 -3.87 -4.84 -11.60
C ILE A 24 -5.19 -5.55 -11.95
N VAL A 25 -6.33 -4.92 -11.68
CA VAL A 25 -7.66 -5.50 -11.89
C VAL A 25 -7.90 -5.89 -13.35
N GLN A 26 -7.37 -5.14 -14.32
CA GLN A 26 -7.46 -5.51 -15.74
C GLN A 26 -6.75 -6.85 -16.06
N LYS A 27 -5.69 -7.20 -15.33
CA LYS A 27 -4.96 -8.46 -15.50
C LYS A 27 -5.59 -9.64 -14.75
N TYR A 28 -6.46 -9.35 -13.77
CA TYR A 28 -7.12 -10.35 -12.92
C TYR A 28 -8.64 -10.16 -13.01
N PRO A 29 -9.32 -10.77 -14.03
CA PRO A 29 -10.73 -10.49 -14.34
C PRO A 29 -11.73 -10.80 -13.23
N SER A 30 -11.43 -11.74 -12.34
CA SER A 30 -12.27 -12.09 -11.18
C SER A 30 -12.10 -11.16 -9.98
N MET A 31 -11.04 -10.32 -9.97
CA MET A 31 -10.71 -9.45 -8.86
C MET A 31 -11.64 -8.24 -8.82
N LYS A 32 -12.11 -7.90 -7.61
CA LYS A 32 -12.74 -6.62 -7.30
C LYS A 32 -11.68 -5.65 -6.77
N GLY A 33 -11.92 -4.35 -6.97
CA GLY A 33 -11.00 -3.31 -6.52
C GLY A 33 -11.69 -2.17 -5.82
N VAL A 34 -11.03 -1.62 -4.78
CA VAL A 34 -11.46 -0.40 -4.09
C VAL A 34 -10.31 0.59 -4.11
N VAL A 35 -10.49 1.73 -4.79
CA VAL A 35 -9.58 2.88 -4.62
C VAL A 35 -10.07 3.66 -3.42
N PHE A 36 -9.22 3.81 -2.41
CA PHE A 36 -9.54 4.55 -1.20
C PHE A 36 -8.59 5.74 -1.05
N ASP A 37 -9.15 6.94 -0.99
CA ASP A 37 -8.36 8.17 -0.82
C ASP A 37 -9.25 9.26 -0.19
N LEU A 38 -8.69 10.44 0.05
CA LEU A 38 -9.44 11.59 0.57
C LEU A 38 -10.64 11.93 -0.34
N PRO A 39 -11.77 12.38 0.22
CA PRO A 39 -13.00 12.63 -0.55
C PRO A 39 -12.82 13.56 -1.76
N HIS A 40 -11.89 14.53 -1.66
CA HIS A 40 -11.63 15.46 -2.77
C HIS A 40 -10.68 14.88 -3.84
N VAL A 41 -10.06 13.72 -3.59
CA VAL A 41 -9.12 13.05 -4.52
C VAL A 41 -9.82 11.96 -5.34
N VAL A 42 -10.75 11.21 -4.72
CA VAL A 42 -11.36 10.01 -5.35
C VAL A 42 -12.19 10.29 -6.60
N GLY A 43 -12.53 11.53 -6.90
CA GLY A 43 -13.25 11.89 -8.13
C GLY A 43 -12.55 11.41 -9.40
N GLY A 44 -11.25 11.62 -9.51
CA GLY A 44 -10.46 11.15 -10.65
C GLY A 44 -10.37 9.62 -10.76
N ALA A 45 -10.39 8.90 -9.63
CA ALA A 45 -10.46 7.44 -9.65
C ALA A 45 -11.81 6.93 -10.18
N LYS A 46 -12.91 7.58 -9.79
CA LYS A 46 -14.25 7.26 -10.26
C LYS A 46 -14.35 7.41 -11.78
N GLU A 47 -13.93 8.56 -12.30
CA GLU A 47 -13.90 8.83 -13.75
C GLU A 47 -13.07 7.78 -14.50
N ARG A 48 -11.89 7.43 -13.97
CA ARG A 48 -11.03 6.42 -14.58
C ARG A 48 -11.66 5.03 -14.60
N ILE A 49 -12.31 4.60 -13.50
CA ILE A 49 -13.02 3.33 -13.39
C ILE A 49 -14.13 3.26 -14.46
N GLU A 50 -14.91 4.33 -14.62
CA GLU A 50 -15.96 4.45 -15.60
C GLU A 50 -15.41 4.37 -17.03
N GLN A 51 -14.37 5.15 -17.36
CA GLN A 51 -13.72 5.18 -18.68
C GLN A 51 -13.16 3.82 -19.10
N LEU A 52 -12.69 3.01 -18.13
CA LEU A 52 -12.17 1.67 -18.38
C LEU A 52 -13.24 0.57 -18.37
N GLY A 53 -14.52 0.92 -18.15
CA GLY A 53 -15.61 -0.05 -18.06
C GLY A 53 -15.51 -1.00 -16.87
N LEU A 54 -14.89 -0.57 -15.78
CA LEU A 54 -14.63 -1.39 -14.58
C LEU A 54 -15.65 -1.18 -13.45
N SER A 55 -16.69 -0.36 -13.64
CA SER A 55 -17.66 0.02 -12.60
C SER A 55 -18.46 -1.16 -12.04
N ASN A 56 -18.50 -2.31 -12.72
CA ASN A 56 -19.14 -3.52 -12.24
C ASN A 56 -18.34 -4.27 -11.15
N ARG A 57 -17.05 -3.94 -10.97
CA ARG A 57 -16.16 -4.63 -10.04
C ARG A 57 -15.14 -3.73 -9.34
N CYS A 58 -15.11 -2.45 -9.66
CA CYS A 58 -14.27 -1.46 -9.00
C CYS A 58 -15.10 -0.29 -8.50
N GLU A 59 -14.72 0.24 -7.35
CA GLU A 59 -15.32 1.44 -6.77
C GLU A 59 -14.24 2.41 -6.25
N ALA A 60 -14.62 3.67 -6.06
CA ALA A 60 -13.81 4.71 -5.45
C ALA A 60 -14.50 5.20 -4.18
N VAL A 61 -13.84 5.06 -3.04
CA VAL A 61 -14.38 5.34 -1.70
C VAL A 61 -13.58 6.47 -1.06
N GLY A 62 -14.26 7.55 -0.68
CA GLY A 62 -13.65 8.67 0.03
C GLY A 62 -13.55 8.42 1.53
N GLY A 63 -12.37 8.71 2.12
CA GLY A 63 -12.17 8.57 3.56
C GLY A 63 -10.80 9.03 4.01
N ASP A 64 -10.48 8.72 5.25
CA ASP A 64 -9.21 9.08 5.90
C ASP A 64 -8.62 7.83 6.55
N PHE A 65 -7.45 7.40 6.07
CA PHE A 65 -6.78 6.18 6.55
C PHE A 65 -6.34 6.27 8.03
N PHE A 66 -6.26 7.48 8.59
CA PHE A 66 -6.06 7.63 10.04
C PHE A 66 -7.29 7.26 10.86
N LYS A 67 -8.48 7.26 10.23
CA LYS A 67 -9.75 6.89 10.90
C LYS A 67 -10.12 5.44 10.63
N SER A 68 -10.16 5.06 9.37
CA SER A 68 -10.51 3.70 8.95
C SER A 68 -10.06 3.43 7.52
N VAL A 69 -9.99 2.14 7.17
CA VAL A 69 -9.69 1.64 5.83
C VAL A 69 -10.78 0.65 5.43
N PRO A 70 -11.24 0.62 4.16
CA PRO A 70 -12.21 -0.38 3.69
C PRO A 70 -11.69 -1.81 3.83
N GLN A 71 -12.60 -2.75 4.03
CA GLN A 71 -12.27 -4.18 4.15
C GLN A 71 -11.90 -4.77 2.79
N GLY A 72 -10.96 -5.74 2.77
CA GLY A 72 -10.55 -6.47 1.59
C GLY A 72 -9.76 -7.73 1.95
N ASP A 73 -9.39 -8.50 0.95
CA ASP A 73 -8.48 -9.65 1.12
C ASP A 73 -7.03 -9.23 1.14
N ALA A 74 -6.75 -8.13 0.44
CA ALA A 74 -5.45 -7.51 0.44
C ALA A 74 -5.57 -5.99 0.42
N ILE A 75 -4.58 -5.33 1.02
CA ILE A 75 -4.37 -3.89 0.95
C ILE A 75 -3.04 -3.64 0.24
N ILE A 76 -3.04 -2.70 -0.70
CA ILE A 76 -1.82 -2.20 -1.33
C ILE A 76 -1.70 -0.70 -1.05
N MET A 77 -0.47 -0.24 -0.79
CA MET A 77 -0.11 1.17 -0.69
C MET A 77 1.16 1.41 -1.49
N LYS A 78 1.20 2.46 -2.27
CA LYS A 78 2.40 2.78 -3.05
C LYS A 78 2.86 4.21 -2.75
N HIS A 79 4.09 4.35 -2.22
CA HIS A 79 4.67 5.63 -1.82
C HIS A 79 3.79 6.39 -0.81
N ILE A 80 3.42 5.71 0.28
CA ILE A 80 2.55 6.29 1.32
C ILE A 80 3.21 6.22 2.69
N ILE A 81 3.73 5.05 3.08
CA ILE A 81 4.27 4.87 4.44
C ILE A 81 5.56 5.69 4.63
N HIS A 82 6.30 5.96 3.57
CA HIS A 82 7.49 6.78 3.61
C HIS A 82 7.22 8.27 3.91
N ASP A 83 6.01 8.77 3.68
CA ASP A 83 5.64 10.17 4.00
C ASP A 83 5.50 10.43 5.51
N TRP A 84 5.47 9.37 6.33
CA TRP A 84 5.10 9.45 7.73
C TRP A 84 6.22 9.01 8.67
N ASP A 85 6.30 9.68 9.85
CA ASP A 85 7.07 9.19 10.98
C ASP A 85 6.57 7.82 11.45
N ASP A 86 7.31 7.17 12.36
CA ASP A 86 6.97 5.80 12.79
C ASP A 86 5.63 5.73 13.54
N ASP A 87 5.27 6.72 14.34
CA ASP A 87 4.04 6.70 15.12
C ASP A 87 2.80 6.79 14.21
N ARG A 88 2.85 7.70 13.23
CA ARG A 88 1.79 7.85 12.22
C ARG A 88 1.73 6.66 11.29
N ALA A 89 2.87 6.14 10.83
CA ALA A 89 2.93 4.93 10.02
C ALA A 89 2.29 3.74 10.75
N ILE A 90 2.60 3.53 12.04
CA ILE A 90 1.98 2.49 12.86
C ILE A 90 0.47 2.71 13.01
N ALA A 91 0.00 3.94 13.15
CA ALA A 91 -1.44 4.23 13.24
C ALA A 91 -2.18 3.83 11.95
N ILE A 92 -1.63 4.18 10.78
CA ILE A 92 -2.15 3.76 9.47
C ILE A 92 -2.18 2.23 9.37
N LEU A 93 -1.06 1.57 9.68
CA LEU A 93 -0.94 0.11 9.61
C LEU A 93 -1.91 -0.61 10.55
N LYS A 94 -2.18 -0.08 11.74
CA LYS A 94 -3.21 -0.61 12.66
C LYS A 94 -4.62 -0.54 12.07
N ASN A 95 -4.95 0.51 11.32
CA ASN A 95 -6.24 0.59 10.63
C ASN A 95 -6.31 -0.41 9.47
N CYS A 96 -5.20 -0.63 8.75
CA CYS A 96 -5.10 -1.71 7.76
C CYS A 96 -5.26 -3.10 8.41
N HIS A 97 -4.64 -3.31 9.58
CA HIS A 97 -4.80 -4.56 10.34
C HIS A 97 -6.27 -4.83 10.67
N LYS A 98 -7.00 -3.83 11.18
CA LYS A 98 -8.45 -3.96 11.43
C LYS A 98 -9.23 -4.33 10.17
N ALA A 99 -8.93 -3.67 9.04
CA ALA A 99 -9.64 -3.90 7.77
C ALA A 99 -9.41 -5.32 7.23
N LEU A 100 -8.24 -5.89 7.50
CA LEU A 100 -7.84 -7.23 7.06
C LEU A 100 -8.22 -8.35 8.04
N SER A 101 -8.52 -8.03 9.31
CA SER A 101 -8.65 -9.04 10.38
C SER A 101 -9.74 -10.09 10.14
N ALA A 102 -10.81 -9.75 9.41
CA ALA A 102 -11.86 -10.70 9.05
C ALA A 102 -11.40 -11.82 8.11
N ARG A 103 -10.23 -11.68 7.45
CA ARG A 103 -9.67 -12.64 6.49
C ARG A 103 -8.61 -13.56 7.09
N GLY A 104 -8.21 -13.32 8.32
CA GLY A 104 -7.22 -14.14 9.04
C GLY A 104 -5.88 -14.23 8.30
N SER A 105 -5.22 -15.38 8.36
CA SER A 105 -3.87 -15.59 7.81
C SER A 105 -3.77 -15.48 6.29
N SER A 106 -4.88 -15.50 5.54
CA SER A 106 -4.87 -15.31 4.08
C SER A 106 -4.72 -13.84 3.68
N ALA A 107 -5.00 -12.91 4.60
CA ALA A 107 -4.90 -11.47 4.35
C ALA A 107 -3.47 -11.04 3.99
N ARG A 108 -3.36 -10.08 3.09
CA ARG A 108 -2.07 -9.55 2.61
C ARG A 108 -2.01 -8.04 2.74
N LEU A 109 -0.92 -7.54 3.30
CA LEU A 109 -0.54 -6.13 3.22
C LEU A 109 0.67 -6.00 2.29
N LEU A 110 0.57 -5.14 1.30
CA LEU A 110 1.57 -4.94 0.26
C LEU A 110 1.97 -3.46 0.25
N LEU A 111 3.17 -3.14 0.70
CA LEU A 111 3.73 -1.81 0.58
C LEU A 111 4.65 -1.78 -0.64
N VAL A 112 4.44 -0.83 -1.55
CA VAL A 112 5.27 -0.63 -2.74
C VAL A 112 6.13 0.60 -2.49
N GLU A 113 7.34 0.38 -1.99
CA GLU A 113 8.21 1.41 -1.44
C GLU A 113 9.65 1.26 -1.95
N TRP A 114 10.45 2.28 -1.80
CA TRP A 114 11.88 2.16 -1.93
C TRP A 114 12.45 1.58 -0.65
N LEU A 115 13.38 0.65 -0.76
CA LEU A 115 14.13 0.16 0.40
C LEU A 115 15.41 0.97 0.54
N LEU A 116 15.63 1.51 1.74
CA LEU A 116 16.86 2.22 2.06
C LEU A 116 18.05 1.27 1.98
N ALA A 117 19.02 1.62 1.17
CA ALA A 117 20.24 0.81 1.00
C ALA A 117 21.09 0.77 2.28
N GLY A 118 21.83 -0.31 2.45
CA GLY A 118 22.71 -0.54 3.60
C GLY A 118 23.75 0.57 3.79
N LYS A 119 24.39 0.59 4.97
CA LYS A 119 25.44 1.55 5.31
C LYS A 119 26.57 1.48 4.27
N ASN A 120 27.11 2.64 3.89
CA ASN A 120 28.21 2.79 2.95
C ASN A 120 27.99 2.22 1.53
N GLN A 121 26.75 1.96 1.16
CA GLN A 121 26.38 1.61 -0.21
C GLN A 121 25.82 2.85 -0.91
N PRO A 122 26.42 3.36 -1.99
CA PRO A 122 25.86 4.46 -2.77
C PRO A 122 24.53 4.02 -3.41
N ASP A 123 23.43 4.71 -3.07
CA ASP A 123 22.11 4.46 -3.65
C ASP A 123 21.25 5.72 -3.57
N VAL A 124 20.40 5.89 -4.57
CA VAL A 124 19.50 7.04 -4.68
C VAL A 124 18.45 7.05 -3.55
N SER A 125 18.12 5.90 -2.93
CA SER A 125 17.22 5.83 -1.78
C SER A 125 17.66 6.71 -0.60
N LYS A 126 18.98 6.96 -0.47
CA LYS A 126 19.51 7.86 0.56
C LYS A 126 19.25 9.34 0.27
N VAL A 127 19.17 9.71 -0.99
CA VAL A 127 18.79 11.06 -1.40
C VAL A 127 17.28 11.25 -1.14
N MET A 128 16.47 10.23 -1.50
CA MET A 128 15.04 10.24 -1.21
C MET A 128 14.75 10.28 0.29
N ASP A 129 15.53 9.60 1.13
CA ASP A 129 15.39 9.65 2.58
C ASP A 129 15.55 11.08 3.12
N VAL A 130 16.53 11.83 2.60
CA VAL A 130 16.70 13.25 2.96
C VAL A 130 15.53 14.08 2.43
N GLU A 131 15.04 13.81 1.23
CA GLU A 131 13.88 14.50 0.66
C GLU A 131 12.62 14.25 1.49
N MET A 132 12.36 13.02 1.90
CA MET A 132 11.21 12.66 2.76
C MET A 132 11.29 13.34 4.12
N LEU A 133 12.48 13.46 4.71
CA LEU A 133 12.68 14.18 5.96
C LEU A 133 12.36 15.68 5.80
N MET A 134 12.73 16.29 4.66
CA MET A 134 12.60 17.74 4.46
C MET A 134 11.20 18.17 4.04
N LEU A 135 10.47 17.36 3.27
CA LEU A 135 9.16 17.72 2.69
C LEU A 135 7.99 17.25 3.57
N PRO A 136 7.68 15.95 3.67
CA PRO A 136 6.55 15.48 4.48
C PRO A 136 6.93 15.26 5.97
N GLY A 137 8.21 15.20 6.31
CA GLY A 137 8.68 14.80 7.64
C GLY A 137 8.69 13.30 7.87
N GLY A 138 8.69 12.53 6.78
CA GLY A 138 8.77 11.06 6.77
C GLY A 138 10.19 10.54 6.62
N ARG A 139 10.34 9.32 6.10
CA ARG A 139 11.63 8.67 5.88
C ARG A 139 11.55 7.43 5.02
N GLU A 140 12.59 7.15 4.27
CA GLU A 140 12.79 5.84 3.68
C GLU A 140 13.24 4.83 4.75
N ARG A 141 12.93 3.56 4.56
CA ARG A 141 13.19 2.52 5.56
C ARG A 141 13.90 1.32 4.95
N THR A 142 14.75 0.69 5.76
CA THR A 142 15.32 -0.61 5.46
C THR A 142 14.26 -1.71 5.66
N GLU A 143 14.51 -2.91 5.13
CA GLU A 143 13.67 -4.08 5.37
C GLU A 143 13.46 -4.36 6.88
N GLU A 144 14.51 -4.29 7.67
CA GLU A 144 14.46 -4.45 9.14
C GLU A 144 13.53 -3.41 9.79
N GLN A 145 13.61 -2.14 9.35
CA GLN A 145 12.76 -1.07 9.89
C GLN A 145 11.29 -1.28 9.52
N TYR A 146 10.99 -1.77 8.30
CA TYR A 146 9.62 -2.18 7.96
C TYR A 146 9.15 -3.34 8.83
N GLY A 147 10.00 -4.35 9.06
CA GLY A 147 9.70 -5.46 9.98
C GLY A 147 9.31 -4.96 11.38
N ASN A 148 10.05 -3.98 11.92
CA ASN A 148 9.76 -3.38 13.22
C ASN A 148 8.43 -2.60 13.25
N LEU A 149 8.08 -1.87 12.16
CA LEU A 149 6.78 -1.21 12.04
C LEU A 149 5.63 -2.22 12.00
N PHE A 150 5.78 -3.27 11.21
CA PHE A 150 4.80 -4.35 11.07
C PHE A 150 4.56 -5.04 12.40
N ASP A 151 5.63 -5.36 13.14
CA ASP A 151 5.53 -5.98 14.46
C ASP A 151 4.67 -5.17 15.43
N LYS A 152 4.89 -3.86 15.48
CA LYS A 152 4.14 -2.92 16.34
C LYS A 152 2.69 -2.73 15.89
N ALA A 153 2.39 -2.98 14.62
CA ALA A 153 1.05 -2.86 14.04
C ALA A 153 0.27 -4.19 13.99
N GLY A 154 0.85 -5.31 14.48
CA GLY A 154 0.19 -6.63 14.49
C GLY A 154 0.41 -7.46 13.25
N PHE A 155 1.34 -7.08 12.38
CA PHE A 155 1.74 -7.84 11.20
C PHE A 155 3.08 -8.54 11.40
N LYS A 156 3.36 -9.49 10.52
CA LYS A 156 4.66 -10.14 10.36
C LYS A 156 5.16 -9.93 8.93
N LEU A 157 6.37 -9.39 8.79
CA LEU A 157 7.05 -9.31 7.49
C LEU A 157 7.23 -10.73 6.93
N GLN A 158 6.82 -10.94 5.68
CA GLN A 158 6.98 -12.20 4.97
C GLN A 158 8.18 -12.15 4.03
N GLN A 159 8.23 -11.14 3.18
CA GLN A 159 9.27 -11.01 2.16
C GLN A 159 9.33 -9.60 1.58
N CYS A 160 10.49 -9.25 1.04
CA CYS A 160 10.69 -8.09 0.19
C CYS A 160 10.98 -8.56 -1.24
N ILE A 161 10.11 -8.24 -2.19
CA ILE A 161 10.20 -8.68 -3.58
C ILE A 161 10.69 -7.51 -4.42
N PRO A 162 11.89 -7.59 -5.00
CA PRO A 162 12.38 -6.56 -5.91
C PRO A 162 11.52 -6.51 -7.18
N THR A 163 11.38 -5.32 -7.75
CA THR A 163 10.73 -5.13 -9.06
C THR A 163 11.77 -4.75 -10.11
N ASN A 164 11.33 -4.61 -11.37
CA ASN A 164 12.18 -4.11 -12.45
C ASN A 164 12.43 -2.59 -12.36
N SER A 165 12.11 -1.98 -11.24
CA SER A 165 12.32 -0.56 -10.95
C SER A 165 13.02 -0.42 -9.59
N LYS A 166 13.09 0.81 -9.07
CA LYS A 166 13.61 1.06 -7.71
C LYS A 166 12.66 0.63 -6.59
N PHE A 167 11.40 0.32 -6.91
CA PHE A 167 10.44 -0.17 -5.93
C PHE A 167 10.69 -1.62 -5.55
N ALA A 168 10.44 -1.94 -4.29
CA ALA A 168 10.20 -3.28 -3.80
C ALA A 168 8.75 -3.42 -3.31
N ILE A 169 8.23 -4.64 -3.36
CA ILE A 169 6.97 -4.97 -2.69
C ILE A 169 7.32 -5.59 -1.35
N VAL A 170 7.00 -4.89 -0.28
CA VAL A 170 7.20 -5.34 1.09
C VAL A 170 5.90 -6.01 1.54
N GLU A 171 5.87 -7.35 1.54
CA GLU A 171 4.68 -8.13 1.90
C GLU A 171 4.67 -8.48 3.37
N ALA A 172 3.52 -8.25 4.01
CA ALA A 172 3.26 -8.68 5.38
C ALA A 172 1.92 -9.43 5.51
N ARG A 173 1.82 -10.24 6.57
CA ARG A 173 0.62 -11.00 6.94
C ARG A 173 0.21 -10.64 8.37
N LEU A 174 -1.05 -10.88 8.70
CA LEU A 174 -1.52 -10.81 10.08
C LEU A 174 -0.73 -11.81 10.94
N LYS A 175 -0.43 -11.44 12.19
CA LYS A 175 0.15 -12.33 13.21
C LYS A 175 -0.88 -13.32 13.71
#